data_3a1b057a4ec76e0caef99738fafbfb42
#
_entry.id   3a1b057a4ec76e0caef99738fafbfb42
#
_cell.length_a   1.000
_cell.length_b   1.000
_cell.length_c   1.000
_cell.angle_alpha   90.00
_cell.angle_beta   90.00
_cell.angle_gamma   90.00
#
_symmetry.space_group_name_H-M   'P 1'
#
loop_
_entity.id
_entity.type
_entity.pdbx_description
1 polymer ?
#
loop_
_entity_poly.entity_id
_entity_poly.type
_entity_poly.pdbx_seq_one_letter_code
_entity_poly.pdbx_strand_id
1 'polypeptide(L)'
;LYDGVKASDQVSFLTSTRIVRTEQDADSVTVYDQNGQAHHGQALIGADGVKSVVREQYVGDPAKVTGHVVYRAVVEKSEFPVDLQWNAASIWVGPNCHLVHYPLRGGEQYNVVVTFHSRQTEEWGVTDGSREEVLSYFEGICPKARQLIDLPKSWRRWATADRDPIGQWSY
;
A
#
# COMPACT_ATOMS: atom_id res chain seq x y z
N LEU A 1 -2.59 -10.14 -14.78
CA LEU A 1 -1.49 -10.91 -14.16
C LEU A 1 -1.96 -12.28 -13.67
N TYR A 2 -2.97 -12.36 -12.80
CA TYR A 2 -3.46 -13.62 -12.23
C TYR A 2 -3.85 -14.66 -13.30
N ASP A 3 -4.61 -14.25 -14.31
CA ASP A 3 -5.02 -15.13 -15.41
C ASP A 3 -3.83 -15.60 -16.25
N GLY A 4 -2.82 -14.75 -16.44
CA GLY A 4 -1.57 -15.12 -17.11
C GLY A 4 -0.75 -16.14 -16.34
N VAL A 5 -0.71 -16.03 -15.00
CA VAL A 5 -0.04 -17.04 -14.15
C VAL A 5 -0.78 -18.36 -14.21
N LYS A 6 -2.11 -18.37 -14.13
CA LYS A 6 -2.94 -19.59 -14.22
C LYS A 6 -2.85 -20.29 -15.58
N ALA A 7 -2.62 -19.52 -16.64
CA ALA A 7 -2.49 -20.08 -17.98
C ALA A 7 -1.11 -20.69 -18.26
N SER A 8 -0.14 -20.53 -17.36
CA SER A 8 1.20 -21.08 -17.48
C SER A 8 1.30 -22.44 -16.80
N ASP A 9 1.77 -23.45 -17.51
CA ASP A 9 2.13 -24.76 -16.98
C ASP A 9 3.49 -24.78 -16.24
N GLN A 10 4.25 -23.68 -16.34
CA GLN A 10 5.56 -23.49 -15.71
C GLN A 10 5.49 -22.80 -14.35
N VAL A 11 4.31 -22.37 -13.93
CA VAL A 11 4.12 -21.63 -12.67
C VAL A 11 3.12 -22.35 -11.79
N SER A 12 3.57 -22.78 -10.62
CA SER A 12 2.67 -23.24 -9.55
C SER A 12 2.27 -22.07 -8.67
N PHE A 13 0.96 -21.83 -8.56
CA PHE A 13 0.42 -20.73 -7.76
C PHE A 13 -0.35 -21.25 -6.56
N LEU A 14 0.21 -21.08 -5.37
CA LEU A 14 -0.37 -21.54 -4.11
C LEU A 14 -1.00 -20.34 -3.38
N THR A 15 -2.32 -20.36 -3.24
CA THR A 15 -3.06 -19.37 -2.45
C THR A 15 -3.22 -19.86 -1.01
N SER A 16 -3.54 -18.92 -0.08
CA SER A 16 -3.75 -19.23 1.34
C SER A 16 -2.55 -19.93 2.01
N THR A 17 -1.36 -19.75 1.44
CA THR A 17 -0.11 -20.36 1.88
C THR A 17 0.80 -19.25 2.42
N ARG A 18 0.83 -19.10 3.73
CA ARG A 18 1.66 -18.10 4.41
C ARG A 18 2.99 -18.72 4.77
N ILE A 19 4.08 -18.17 4.24
CA ILE A 19 5.43 -18.56 4.62
C ILE A 19 5.78 -17.93 5.97
N VAL A 20 6.34 -18.74 6.87
CA VAL A 20 6.67 -18.32 8.24
C VAL A 20 8.16 -18.43 8.56
N ARG A 21 8.93 -19.18 7.75
CA ARG A 21 10.36 -19.39 7.95
C ARG A 21 11.03 -19.82 6.66
N THR A 22 12.32 -19.50 6.53
CA THR A 22 13.17 -19.97 5.42
C THR A 22 14.45 -20.61 5.96
N GLU A 23 15.01 -21.54 5.23
CA GLU A 23 16.35 -22.11 5.44
C GLU A 23 17.06 -22.17 4.09
N GLN A 24 18.36 -21.96 4.06
CA GLN A 24 19.17 -22.10 2.85
C GLN A 24 20.52 -22.69 3.14
N ASP A 25 21.08 -23.36 2.14
CA ASP A 25 22.46 -23.81 2.06
C ASP A 25 23.11 -23.29 0.78
N ALA A 26 24.26 -23.86 0.38
CA ALA A 26 24.99 -23.39 -0.81
C ALA A 26 24.24 -23.66 -2.13
N ASP A 27 23.34 -24.64 -2.18
CA ASP A 27 22.74 -25.15 -3.42
C ASP A 27 21.22 -25.01 -3.46
N SER A 28 20.58 -24.76 -2.32
CA SER A 28 19.12 -24.79 -2.20
C SER A 28 18.55 -23.84 -1.15
N VAL A 29 17.27 -23.56 -1.30
CA VAL A 29 16.47 -22.85 -0.29
C VAL A 29 15.19 -23.63 -0.01
N THR A 30 14.80 -23.68 1.26
CA THR A 30 13.54 -24.28 1.71
C THR A 30 12.72 -23.21 2.42
N VAL A 31 11.45 -23.09 2.06
CA VAL A 31 10.50 -22.26 2.78
C VAL A 31 9.46 -23.15 3.47
N TYR A 32 9.02 -22.75 4.65
CA TYR A 32 8.02 -23.46 5.43
C TYR A 32 6.77 -22.61 5.58
N ASP A 33 5.64 -23.21 5.28
CA ASP A 33 4.35 -22.56 5.46
C ASP A 33 3.81 -22.66 6.91
N GLN A 34 2.70 -22.00 7.17
CA GLN A 34 2.05 -21.98 8.50
C GLN A 34 1.59 -23.36 8.99
N ASN A 35 1.52 -24.37 8.10
CA ASN A 35 1.14 -25.74 8.41
C ASN A 35 2.36 -26.65 8.63
N GLY A 36 3.58 -26.09 8.49
CA GLY A 36 4.84 -26.82 8.57
C GLY A 36 5.23 -27.54 7.28
N GLN A 37 4.50 -27.35 6.18
CA GLN A 37 4.87 -27.95 4.90
C GLN A 37 6.11 -27.24 4.34
N ALA A 38 7.07 -28.03 3.87
CA ALA A 38 8.28 -27.56 3.23
C ALA A 38 8.10 -27.45 1.70
N HIS A 39 8.60 -26.35 1.15
CA HIS A 39 8.68 -26.11 -0.29
C HIS A 39 10.13 -25.83 -0.65
N HIS A 40 10.69 -26.57 -1.60
CA HIS A 40 12.11 -26.52 -1.97
C HIS A 40 12.31 -25.81 -3.30
N GLY A 41 13.41 -25.05 -3.40
CA GLY A 41 13.82 -24.36 -4.62
C GLY A 41 15.33 -24.12 -4.66
N GLN A 42 15.82 -23.65 -5.81
CA GLN A 42 17.22 -23.26 -5.99
C GLN A 42 17.45 -21.79 -5.65
N ALA A 43 16.40 -20.99 -5.65
CA ALA A 43 16.45 -19.57 -5.27
C ALA A 43 15.11 -19.14 -4.68
N LEU A 44 15.14 -18.12 -3.81
CA LEU A 44 13.97 -17.48 -3.22
C LEU A 44 13.99 -15.98 -3.53
N ILE A 45 12.86 -15.47 -4.00
CA ILE A 45 12.63 -14.03 -4.13
C ILE A 45 11.63 -13.61 -3.06
N GLY A 46 12.10 -12.85 -2.06
CA GLY A 46 11.26 -12.27 -1.01
C GLY A 46 10.50 -11.05 -1.53
N ALA A 47 9.24 -11.23 -1.89
CA ALA A 47 8.33 -10.17 -2.34
C ALA A 47 7.12 -10.01 -1.40
N ASP A 48 7.32 -10.25 -0.10
CA ASP A 48 6.31 -10.39 0.95
C ASP A 48 6.02 -9.07 1.69
N GLY A 49 6.46 -7.94 1.14
CA GLY A 49 6.04 -6.58 1.51
C GLY A 49 6.70 -6.05 2.79
N VAL A 50 6.11 -5.00 3.36
CA VAL A 50 6.67 -4.28 4.50
C VAL A 50 6.78 -5.12 5.78
N LYS A 51 5.97 -6.18 5.92
CA LYS A 51 6.02 -7.17 7.01
C LYS A 51 6.78 -8.44 6.60
N SER A 52 7.76 -8.31 5.72
CA SER A 52 8.52 -9.40 5.16
C SER A 52 9.15 -10.30 6.22
N VAL A 53 8.81 -11.58 6.18
CA VAL A 53 9.46 -12.63 6.99
C VAL A 53 10.88 -12.90 6.49
N VAL A 54 11.08 -12.85 5.17
CA VAL A 54 12.39 -13.04 4.55
C VAL A 54 13.34 -11.92 5.00
N ARG A 55 12.93 -10.66 4.90
CA ARG A 55 13.75 -9.52 5.34
C ARG A 55 14.03 -9.56 6.83
N GLU A 56 13.05 -9.91 7.66
CA GLU A 56 13.24 -10.04 9.11
C GLU A 56 14.31 -11.06 9.44
N GLN A 57 14.35 -12.19 8.74
CA GLN A 57 15.31 -13.25 9.01
C GLN A 57 16.75 -12.90 8.60
N TYR A 58 16.95 -12.19 7.46
CA TYR A 58 18.28 -11.91 6.91
C TYR A 58 18.82 -10.53 7.25
N VAL A 59 17.96 -9.56 7.50
CA VAL A 59 18.36 -8.17 7.83
C VAL A 59 18.01 -7.81 9.26
N GLY A 60 16.83 -8.20 9.75
CA GLY A 60 16.40 -7.96 11.12
C GLY A 60 16.11 -6.50 11.44
N ASP A 61 15.88 -5.64 10.42
CA ASP A 61 15.61 -4.23 10.62
C ASP A 61 14.12 -3.97 10.87
N PRO A 62 13.74 -3.26 11.94
CA PRO A 62 12.35 -2.93 12.19
C PRO A 62 11.83 -1.87 11.22
N ALA A 63 10.54 -1.97 10.87
CA ALA A 63 9.86 -0.90 10.17
C ALA A 63 9.74 0.34 11.08
N LYS A 64 10.00 1.53 10.53
CA LYS A 64 9.98 2.81 11.23
C LYS A 64 8.79 3.64 10.75
N VAL A 65 7.98 4.13 11.67
CA VAL A 65 6.88 5.05 11.34
C VAL A 65 7.44 6.36 10.83
N THR A 66 6.98 6.80 9.66
CA THR A 66 7.53 7.99 8.97
C THR A 66 6.90 9.30 9.43
N GLY A 67 5.80 9.24 10.18
CA GLY A 67 4.95 10.39 10.48
C GLY A 67 4.02 10.80 9.33
N HIS A 68 4.15 10.19 8.14
CA HIS A 68 3.19 10.41 7.07
C HIS A 68 1.95 9.56 7.24
N VAL A 69 0.81 10.18 6.98
CA VAL A 69 -0.50 9.54 7.05
C VAL A 69 -1.17 9.63 5.68
N VAL A 70 -1.76 8.52 5.27
CA VAL A 70 -2.50 8.40 4.01
C VAL A 70 -3.94 8.08 4.32
N TYR A 71 -4.85 8.88 3.80
CA TYR A 71 -6.28 8.60 3.77
C TYR A 71 -6.70 8.19 2.38
N ARG A 72 -7.53 7.17 2.28
CA ARG A 72 -8.05 6.70 1.00
C ARG A 72 -9.55 6.47 1.10
N ALA A 73 -10.22 6.82 0.01
CA ALA A 73 -11.63 6.53 -0.20
C ALA A 73 -11.90 6.22 -1.67
N VAL A 74 -12.94 5.47 -1.92
CA VAL A 74 -13.46 5.21 -3.26
C VAL A 74 -14.81 5.88 -3.38
N VAL A 75 -15.01 6.61 -4.48
CA VAL A 75 -16.23 7.35 -4.80
C VAL A 75 -16.79 6.82 -6.11
N GLU A 76 -18.09 6.60 -6.17
CA GLU A 76 -18.75 6.17 -7.39
C GLU A 76 -18.75 7.30 -8.45
N LYS A 77 -18.66 6.95 -9.71
CA LYS A 77 -18.66 7.89 -10.84
C LYS A 77 -19.84 8.86 -10.80
N SER A 78 -21.00 8.38 -10.41
CA SER A 78 -22.24 9.19 -10.32
C SER A 78 -22.18 10.30 -9.27
N GLU A 79 -21.34 10.13 -8.24
CA GLU A 79 -21.11 11.11 -7.18
C GLU A 79 -19.88 12.00 -7.45
N PHE A 80 -19.07 11.66 -8.48
CA PHE A 80 -17.81 12.35 -8.76
C PHE A 80 -18.03 13.51 -9.75
N PRO A 81 -17.39 14.70 -9.55
CA PRO A 81 -17.57 15.86 -10.42
C PRO A 81 -17.23 15.56 -11.88
N VAL A 82 -18.14 15.87 -12.79
CA VAL A 82 -18.03 15.55 -14.22
C VAL A 82 -16.77 16.18 -14.85
N ASP A 83 -16.44 17.40 -14.45
CA ASP A 83 -15.26 18.14 -14.93
C ASP A 83 -13.92 17.60 -14.40
N LEU A 84 -13.96 16.57 -13.54
CA LEU A 84 -12.79 15.86 -13.02
C LEU A 84 -12.78 14.36 -13.43
N GLN A 85 -13.74 13.93 -14.24
CA GLN A 85 -13.86 12.55 -14.75
C GLN A 85 -13.00 12.33 -16.00
N TRP A 86 -11.70 12.32 -15.85
CA TRP A 86 -10.78 11.99 -16.94
C TRP A 86 -9.94 10.75 -16.64
N ASN A 87 -9.43 10.13 -17.68
CA ASN A 87 -8.60 8.93 -17.55
C ASN A 87 -7.13 9.31 -17.30
N ALA A 88 -6.87 9.92 -16.16
CA ALA A 88 -5.54 10.28 -15.70
C ALA A 88 -5.47 10.34 -14.18
N ALA A 89 -4.27 10.17 -13.64
CA ALA A 89 -3.99 10.50 -12.25
C ALA A 89 -3.71 12.00 -12.14
N SER A 90 -4.39 12.66 -11.21
CA SER A 90 -4.20 14.08 -10.92
C SER A 90 -3.71 14.27 -9.51
N ILE A 91 -2.75 15.17 -9.35
CA ILE A 91 -2.20 15.53 -8.05
C ILE A 91 -2.43 17.02 -7.77
N TRP A 92 -2.90 17.32 -6.56
CA TRP A 92 -3.13 18.64 -6.02
C TRP A 92 -2.16 18.85 -4.87
N VAL A 93 -1.18 19.70 -5.06
CA VAL A 93 -0.05 19.85 -4.13
C VAL A 93 -0.25 21.07 -3.24
N GLY A 94 0.00 20.91 -1.95
CA GLY A 94 0.04 21.97 -0.95
C GLY A 94 1.27 21.84 -0.05
N PRO A 95 1.49 22.79 0.84
CA PRO A 95 2.57 22.69 1.83
C PRO A 95 2.36 21.46 2.73
N ASN A 96 3.31 20.54 2.74
CA ASN A 96 3.30 19.31 3.56
C ASN A 96 2.08 18.39 3.36
N CYS A 97 1.32 18.57 2.30
CA CYS A 97 0.16 17.75 1.98
C CYS A 97 -0.03 17.66 0.47
N HIS A 98 -0.68 16.59 0.02
CA HIS A 98 -1.17 16.47 -1.34
C HIS A 98 -2.42 15.59 -1.40
N LEU A 99 -3.24 15.84 -2.42
CA LEU A 99 -4.38 15.02 -2.77
C LEU A 99 -4.15 14.44 -4.17
N VAL A 100 -4.46 13.17 -4.33
CA VAL A 100 -4.42 12.47 -5.62
C VAL A 100 -5.77 11.87 -5.90
N HIS A 101 -6.24 11.96 -7.16
CA HIS A 101 -7.38 11.19 -7.61
C HIS A 101 -7.12 10.56 -8.97
N TYR A 102 -7.71 9.42 -9.20
CA TYR A 102 -7.62 8.68 -10.47
C TYR A 102 -8.76 7.68 -10.62
N PRO A 103 -9.13 7.33 -11.87
CA PRO A 103 -10.19 6.37 -12.13
C PRO A 103 -9.79 4.94 -11.75
N LEU A 104 -10.78 4.19 -11.32
CA LEU A 104 -10.73 2.74 -11.08
C LEU A 104 -11.77 2.05 -11.95
N ARG A 105 -11.59 0.75 -12.18
CA ARG A 105 -12.56 -0.11 -12.91
C ARG A 105 -13.02 0.49 -14.24
N GLY A 106 -12.09 1.00 -15.04
CA GLY A 106 -12.43 1.62 -16.32
C GLY A 106 -13.17 2.95 -16.22
N GLY A 107 -13.11 3.63 -15.08
CA GLY A 107 -13.75 4.92 -14.84
C GLY A 107 -15.11 4.86 -14.16
N GLU A 108 -15.55 3.67 -13.72
CA GLU A 108 -16.80 3.53 -12.95
C GLU A 108 -16.68 4.00 -11.50
N GLN A 109 -15.45 4.07 -11.00
CA GLN A 109 -15.14 4.56 -9.66
C GLN A 109 -13.90 5.45 -9.69
N TYR A 110 -13.73 6.29 -8.68
CA TYR A 110 -12.57 7.14 -8.49
C TYR A 110 -11.96 6.91 -7.12
N ASN A 111 -10.65 6.71 -7.09
CA ASN A 111 -9.90 6.71 -5.84
C ASN A 111 -9.55 8.16 -5.48
N VAL A 112 -9.80 8.54 -4.24
CA VAL A 112 -9.37 9.81 -3.65
C VAL A 112 -8.40 9.48 -2.53
N VAL A 113 -7.19 10.01 -2.63
CA VAL A 113 -6.11 9.78 -1.67
C VAL A 113 -5.62 11.12 -1.17
N VAL A 114 -5.55 11.31 0.12
CA VAL A 114 -4.89 12.47 0.72
C VAL A 114 -3.72 12.01 1.58
N THR A 115 -2.63 12.73 1.50
CA THR A 115 -1.41 12.47 2.26
C THR A 115 -0.95 13.74 2.93
N PHE A 116 -0.56 13.63 4.19
CA PHE A 116 0.01 14.73 4.96
C PHE A 116 0.98 14.20 6.01
N HIS A 117 1.84 15.07 6.52
CA HIS A 117 2.67 14.76 7.67
C HIS A 117 1.87 15.06 8.95
N SER A 118 1.70 14.03 9.81
CA SER A 118 0.93 14.16 11.04
C SER A 118 1.59 15.12 12.02
N ARG A 119 0.75 15.86 12.76
CA ARG A 119 1.16 16.70 13.89
C ARG A 119 1.27 15.92 15.20
N GLN A 120 0.94 14.61 15.15
CA GLN A 120 0.94 13.71 16.31
C GLN A 120 1.96 12.61 16.12
N THR A 121 2.32 11.94 17.21
CA THR A 121 3.06 10.68 17.14
C THR A 121 2.13 9.60 16.62
N GLU A 122 2.56 8.92 15.57
CA GLU A 122 1.79 7.89 14.90
C GLU A 122 2.24 6.50 15.33
N GLU A 123 1.28 5.59 15.44
CA GLU A 123 1.53 4.16 15.51
C GLU A 123 1.26 3.52 14.15
N TRP A 124 2.13 2.61 13.73
CA TRP A 124 1.96 1.91 12.46
C TRP A 124 0.68 1.08 12.43
N GLY A 125 -0.21 1.38 11.53
CA GLY A 125 -1.47 0.66 11.43
C GLY A 125 -2.44 1.23 10.42
N VAL A 126 -3.62 0.60 10.42
CA VAL A 126 -4.76 0.98 9.59
C VAL A 126 -5.97 1.14 10.49
N THR A 127 -6.62 2.29 10.40
CA THR A 127 -7.81 2.65 11.19
C THR A 127 -8.89 3.25 10.30
N ASP A 128 -10.06 3.49 10.85
CA ASP A 128 -11.01 4.38 10.22
C ASP A 128 -10.53 5.82 10.36
N GLY A 129 -10.74 6.60 9.31
CA GLY A 129 -10.29 7.98 9.23
C GLY A 129 -11.39 8.99 9.53
N SER A 130 -11.00 10.18 10.00
CA SER A 130 -11.89 11.30 10.26
C SER A 130 -11.79 12.34 9.13
N ARG A 131 -12.94 12.77 8.62
CA ARG A 131 -13.01 13.87 7.65
C ARG A 131 -12.49 15.18 8.25
N GLU A 132 -12.76 15.42 9.52
CA GLU A 132 -12.34 16.60 10.26
C GLU A 132 -10.81 16.66 10.35
N GLU A 133 -10.15 15.52 10.59
CA GLU A 133 -8.70 15.46 10.58
C GLU A 133 -8.15 15.84 9.19
N VAL A 134 -8.67 15.26 8.12
CA VAL A 134 -8.26 15.61 6.74
C VAL A 134 -8.41 17.10 6.51
N LEU A 135 -9.56 17.68 6.82
CA LEU A 135 -9.83 19.11 6.61
C LEU A 135 -8.86 20.02 7.34
N SER A 136 -8.41 19.63 8.54
CA SER A 136 -7.46 20.41 9.34
C SER A 136 -6.07 20.53 8.71
N TYR A 137 -5.70 19.60 7.81
CA TYR A 137 -4.44 19.63 7.07
C TYR A 137 -4.56 20.25 5.68
N PHE A 138 -5.78 20.44 5.20
CA PHE A 138 -6.06 20.97 3.86
C PHE A 138 -6.74 22.36 3.91
N GLU A 139 -6.52 23.13 4.96
CA GLU A 139 -6.95 24.53 5.01
C GLU A 139 -6.32 25.32 3.86
N GLY A 140 -7.14 26.09 3.15
CA GLY A 140 -6.68 26.91 2.03
C GLY A 140 -6.43 26.17 0.71
N ILE A 141 -6.72 24.86 0.63
CA ILE A 141 -6.67 24.16 -0.65
C ILE A 141 -7.68 24.77 -1.64
N CYS A 142 -7.35 24.76 -2.94
CA CYS A 142 -8.23 25.31 -3.96
C CYS A 142 -9.63 24.66 -3.97
N PRO A 143 -10.69 25.41 -4.37
CA PRO A 143 -12.07 24.94 -4.28
C PRO A 143 -12.33 23.59 -4.99
N LYS A 144 -11.68 23.33 -6.14
CA LYS A 144 -11.84 22.07 -6.87
C LYS A 144 -11.29 20.88 -6.08
N ALA A 145 -10.10 20.99 -5.50
CA ALA A 145 -9.53 19.92 -4.69
C ALA A 145 -10.33 19.74 -3.38
N ARG A 146 -10.87 20.82 -2.82
CA ARG A 146 -11.74 20.76 -1.65
C ARG A 146 -12.99 19.91 -1.90
N GLN A 147 -13.62 20.04 -3.08
CA GLN A 147 -14.76 19.21 -3.44
C GLN A 147 -14.45 17.72 -3.31
N LEU A 148 -13.25 17.29 -3.72
CA LEU A 148 -12.83 15.88 -3.67
C LEU A 148 -12.70 15.35 -2.23
N ILE A 149 -12.35 16.20 -1.28
CA ILE A 149 -12.30 15.84 0.14
C ILE A 149 -13.71 15.68 0.73
N ASP A 150 -14.66 16.40 0.20
CA ASP A 150 -16.04 16.44 0.69
C ASP A 150 -16.90 15.26 0.16
N LEU A 151 -16.45 14.56 -0.91
CA LEU A 151 -17.19 13.45 -1.52
C LEU A 151 -17.24 12.17 -0.66
N PRO A 152 -16.11 11.70 -0.05
CA PRO A 152 -16.12 10.43 0.64
C PRO A 152 -17.04 10.39 1.86
N LYS A 153 -17.85 9.34 1.94
CA LYS A 153 -18.72 9.06 3.11
C LYS A 153 -17.93 8.48 4.28
N SER A 154 -16.81 7.81 3.97
CA SER A 154 -15.89 7.25 4.96
C SER A 154 -14.47 7.23 4.42
N TRP A 155 -13.51 7.24 5.31
CA TRP A 155 -12.10 7.19 5.00
C TRP A 155 -11.43 6.00 5.69
N ARG A 156 -10.49 5.36 4.98
CA ARG A 156 -9.50 4.49 5.62
C ARG A 156 -8.21 5.26 5.78
N ARG A 157 -7.60 5.13 6.95
CA ARG A 157 -6.39 5.85 7.37
C ARG A 157 -5.23 4.88 7.57
N TRP A 158 -4.11 5.18 6.98
CA TRP A 158 -2.85 4.44 7.15
C TRP A 158 -1.79 5.38 7.73
N ALA A 159 -1.24 5.04 8.90
CA ALA A 159 0.05 5.57 9.30
C ALA A 159 1.13 4.78 8.56
N THR A 160 1.96 5.46 7.79
CA THR A 160 2.95 4.81 6.93
C THR A 160 4.20 4.46 7.69
N ALA A 161 4.83 3.36 7.30
CA ALA A 161 6.11 2.93 7.81
C ALA A 161 7.08 2.69 6.66
N ASP A 162 8.34 2.90 6.92
CA ASP A 162 9.45 2.71 6.00
C ASP A 162 10.55 1.87 6.65
N ARG A 163 11.55 1.48 5.88
CA ARG A 163 12.75 0.78 6.34
C ARG A 163 13.98 1.46 5.78
N ASP A 164 15.07 1.40 6.52
CA ASP A 164 16.33 1.96 6.05
C ASP A 164 16.83 1.22 4.79
N PRO A 165 17.57 1.92 3.91
CA PRO A 165 18.25 1.27 2.80
C PRO A 165 19.21 0.19 3.31
N ILE A 166 19.26 -0.94 2.61
CA ILE A 166 20.18 -2.04 2.91
C ILE A 166 21.30 -2.08 1.87
N GLY A 167 22.50 -2.44 2.33
CA GLY A 167 23.67 -2.51 1.46
C GLY A 167 23.74 -3.79 0.61
N GLN A 168 23.00 -4.83 0.98
CA GLN A 168 23.00 -6.13 0.31
C GLN A 168 21.56 -6.63 0.11
N TRP A 169 21.26 -7.14 -1.11
CA TRP A 169 19.95 -7.61 -1.52
C TRP A 169 19.89 -9.12 -1.82
N SER A 170 21.05 -9.79 -1.77
CA SER A 170 21.18 -11.24 -1.95
C SER A 170 22.00 -11.85 -0.82
N TYR A 171 21.61 -12.99 -0.35
CA TYR A 171 22.22 -13.70 0.77
C TYR A 171 22.43 -15.17 0.42
#